data_5572a40d5c2fab072697788480c7053a
#
_entry.id   5572a40d5c2fab072697788480c7053a
#
_cell.length_a   1.000
_cell.length_b   1.000
_cell.length_c   1.000
_cell.angle_alpha   90.00
_cell.angle_beta   90.00
_cell.angle_gamma   90.00
#
_symmetry.space_group_name_H-M   'P 1'
#
loop_
_entity.id
_entity.type
_entity.pdbx_description
1 polymer ?
#
loop_
_entity_poly.entity_id
_entity_poly.type
_entity_poly.pdbx_seq_one_letter_code
_entity_poly.pdbx_strand_id
1 'polypeptide(L)'
;LVAYDHGSWIRYSGAPFGPDDPEFACVDAVSPAQCPPTPKRGFGKMWCNFSEIRSGLGNALTCERGFQGTMQDFDHGFMLANDQGQVFVFYHAGDWERW
;
A
#
# COMPACT_ATOMS: atom_id res chain seq x y z
N LEU A 1 -3.88 2.24 -2.80
CA LEU A 1 -2.94 3.34 -2.82
C LEU A 1 -1.52 2.84 -2.58
N VAL A 2 -0.62 3.20 -3.45
CA VAL A 2 0.80 2.88 -3.33
C VAL A 2 1.59 4.18 -3.43
N ALA A 3 2.37 4.50 -2.41
CA ALA A 3 3.24 5.67 -2.38
C ALA A 3 4.71 5.20 -2.39
N TYR A 4 5.47 5.67 -3.34
CA TYR A 4 6.88 5.30 -3.50
C TYR A 4 7.80 6.32 -2.83
N ASP A 5 8.93 5.86 -2.31
CA ASP A 5 9.90 6.73 -1.62
C ASP A 5 10.40 7.88 -2.47
N HIS A 6 10.44 7.73 -3.79
CA HIS A 6 10.88 8.80 -4.68
C HIS A 6 9.86 9.93 -4.87
N GLY A 7 8.69 9.85 -4.23
CA GLY A 7 7.72 10.95 -4.20
C GLY A 7 6.54 10.84 -5.14
N SER A 8 6.38 9.73 -5.86
CA SER A 8 5.18 9.48 -6.68
C SER A 8 4.22 8.53 -5.98
N TRP A 9 2.97 8.51 -6.44
CA TRP A 9 1.95 7.60 -5.91
C TRP A 9 0.99 7.17 -7.02
N ILE A 10 0.35 6.02 -6.81
CA ILE A 10 -0.65 5.49 -7.74
C ILE A 10 -1.82 4.92 -6.94
N ARG A 11 -3.03 5.13 -7.42
CA ARG A 11 -4.23 4.49 -6.89
C ARG A 11 -4.61 3.32 -7.80
N TYR A 12 -4.75 2.14 -7.21
CA TYR A 12 -5.25 0.96 -7.89
C TYR A 12 -6.68 0.71 -7.45
N SER A 13 -7.57 0.45 -8.40
CA SER A 13 -8.97 0.18 -8.14
C SER A 13 -9.41 -1.06 -8.90
N GLY A 14 -10.51 -1.68 -8.46
CA GLY A 14 -11.17 -2.73 -9.20
C GLY A 14 -10.69 -4.16 -8.95
N ALA A 15 -9.78 -4.37 -8.01
CA ALA A 15 -9.33 -5.72 -7.68
C ALA A 15 -9.23 -5.90 -6.15
N PRO A 16 -10.35 -5.74 -5.40
CA PRO A 16 -10.31 -5.93 -3.96
C PRO A 16 -10.02 -7.39 -3.61
N PHE A 17 -9.47 -7.60 -2.42
CA PHE A 17 -9.29 -8.93 -1.87
C PHE A 17 -10.67 -9.52 -1.54
N GLY A 18 -10.97 -10.68 -2.10
CA GLY A 18 -12.24 -11.36 -1.92
C GLY A 18 -12.10 -12.70 -1.20
N PRO A 19 -13.23 -13.35 -0.85
CA PRO A 19 -13.21 -14.60 -0.10
C PRO A 19 -12.57 -15.78 -0.88
N ASP A 20 -12.52 -15.67 -2.21
CA ASP A 20 -11.91 -16.72 -3.05
C ASP A 20 -10.43 -16.46 -3.32
N ASP A 21 -9.88 -15.32 -2.89
CA ASP A 21 -8.48 -15.02 -3.09
C ASP A 21 -7.63 -15.72 -2.02
N PRO A 22 -6.45 -16.28 -2.39
CA PRO A 22 -5.57 -16.90 -1.40
C PRO A 22 -4.96 -15.87 -0.47
N GLU A 23 -4.70 -16.22 0.78
CA GLU A 23 -4.04 -15.35 1.73
C GLU A 23 -2.67 -14.90 1.21
N PHE A 24 -1.93 -15.80 0.57
CA PHE A 24 -0.65 -15.50 -0.08
C PHE A 24 -0.78 -15.77 -1.56
N ALA A 25 -0.65 -14.73 -2.38
CA ALA A 25 -0.70 -14.84 -3.83
C ALA A 25 0.63 -15.34 -4.43
N CYS A 26 1.75 -15.09 -3.74
CA CYS A 26 3.07 -15.56 -4.19
C CYS A 26 3.27 -17.03 -3.80
N VAL A 27 3.82 -17.83 -4.73
CA VAL A 27 4.04 -19.25 -4.52
C VAL A 27 5.16 -19.55 -3.52
N ASP A 28 6.09 -18.62 -3.32
CA ASP A 28 7.22 -18.71 -2.41
C ASP A 28 7.03 -17.88 -1.13
N ALA A 29 5.78 -17.72 -0.71
CA ALA A 29 5.43 -16.89 0.43
C ALA A 29 6.11 -17.35 1.71
N VAL A 30 6.62 -16.38 2.47
CA VAL A 30 7.20 -16.59 3.79
C VAL A 30 6.07 -16.75 4.82
N SER A 31 6.30 -17.56 5.85
CA SER A 31 5.33 -17.80 6.91
C SER A 31 4.83 -16.51 7.54
N PRO A 32 3.53 -16.39 7.84
CA PRO A 32 2.98 -15.19 8.49
C PRO A 32 3.54 -14.95 9.90
N ALA A 33 4.18 -15.95 10.52
CA ALA A 33 4.82 -15.75 11.82
C ALA A 33 6.15 -14.98 11.75
N GLN A 34 6.71 -14.81 10.55
CA GLN A 34 7.96 -14.08 10.35
C GLN A 34 7.69 -12.64 9.96
N CYS A 35 8.46 -11.69 10.47
CA CYS A 35 8.44 -10.30 10.09
C CYS A 35 9.84 -9.86 9.71
N PRO A 36 10.04 -9.27 8.51
CA PRO A 36 9.03 -8.94 7.50
C PRO A 36 8.60 -10.17 6.72
N PRO A 37 7.29 -10.39 6.56
CA PRO A 37 6.77 -11.50 5.78
C PRO A 37 6.64 -11.13 4.31
N THR A 38 6.31 -12.12 3.48
CA THR A 38 5.74 -11.84 2.16
C THR A 38 4.39 -11.14 2.37
N PRO A 39 4.11 -10.04 1.65
CA PRO A 39 2.81 -9.38 1.75
C PRO A 39 1.67 -10.37 1.50
N LYS A 40 0.58 -10.21 2.25
CA LYS A 40 -0.55 -11.12 2.21
C LYS A 40 -1.86 -10.38 1.93
N ARG A 41 -2.91 -11.15 1.63
CA ARG A 41 -4.25 -10.63 1.35
C ARG A 41 -4.22 -9.58 0.23
N GLY A 42 -4.86 -8.44 0.43
CA GLY A 42 -4.93 -7.38 -0.58
C GLY A 42 -3.57 -6.82 -0.99
N PHE A 43 -2.69 -6.58 -0.04
CA PHE A 43 -1.33 -6.13 -0.33
C PHE A 43 -0.53 -7.21 -1.07
N GLY A 44 -0.68 -8.47 -0.67
CA GLY A 44 -0.03 -9.59 -1.34
C GLY A 44 -0.53 -9.77 -2.76
N LYS A 45 -1.83 -9.65 -2.98
CA LYS A 45 -2.43 -9.75 -4.31
C LYS A 45 -1.83 -8.70 -5.25
N MET A 46 -1.69 -7.46 -4.79
CA MET A 46 -1.10 -6.38 -5.58
C MET A 46 0.40 -6.59 -5.80
N TRP A 47 1.14 -6.83 -4.72
CA TRP A 47 2.60 -6.94 -4.78
C TRP A 47 3.07 -8.14 -5.59
N CYS A 48 2.37 -9.28 -5.48
CA CYS A 48 2.74 -10.51 -6.20
C CYS A 48 2.37 -10.47 -7.67
N ASN A 49 1.27 -9.78 -8.04
CA ASN A 49 0.71 -9.84 -9.39
C ASN A 49 1.09 -8.64 -10.29
N PHE A 50 1.58 -7.54 -9.70
CA PHE A 50 1.97 -6.35 -10.45
C PHE A 50 3.47 -6.10 -10.29
N SER A 51 4.23 -6.40 -11.34
CA SER A 51 5.68 -6.31 -11.29
C SER A 51 6.19 -4.89 -11.02
N GLU A 52 5.49 -3.86 -11.51
CA GLU A 52 5.86 -2.47 -11.26
C GLU A 52 5.71 -2.09 -9.79
N ILE A 53 4.73 -2.65 -9.09
CA ILE A 53 4.57 -2.43 -7.65
C ILE A 53 5.69 -3.13 -6.88
N ARG A 54 5.94 -4.39 -7.19
CA ARG A 54 7.00 -5.17 -6.54
C ARG A 54 8.36 -4.54 -6.74
N SER A 55 8.67 -4.13 -7.98
CA SER A 55 9.95 -3.50 -8.30
C SER A 55 10.09 -2.12 -7.66
N GLY A 56 9.01 -1.33 -7.66
CA GLY A 56 9.02 0.03 -7.13
C GLY A 56 9.10 0.10 -5.61
N LEU A 57 8.43 -0.82 -4.91
CA LEU A 57 8.43 -0.86 -3.45
C LEU A 57 9.58 -1.68 -2.87
N GLY A 58 10.02 -2.72 -3.57
CA GLY A 58 10.97 -3.67 -3.04
C GLY A 58 10.32 -4.62 -2.04
N ASN A 59 11.12 -5.17 -1.13
CA ASN A 59 10.66 -6.10 -0.13
C ASN A 59 9.97 -5.40 1.03
N ALA A 60 9.03 -6.08 1.69
CA ALA A 60 8.38 -5.57 2.89
C ALA A 60 9.41 -5.40 4.02
N LEU A 61 9.33 -4.28 4.73
CA LEU A 61 10.20 -4.00 5.87
C LEU A 61 9.56 -4.39 7.20
N THR A 62 8.24 -4.42 7.25
CA THR A 62 7.47 -4.71 8.46
C THR A 62 6.25 -5.55 8.10
N CYS A 63 5.65 -6.17 9.11
CA CYS A 63 4.32 -6.74 8.94
C CYS A 63 3.30 -5.64 8.70
N GLU A 64 2.21 -5.96 8.00
CA GLU A 64 1.12 -5.00 7.82
C GLU A 64 0.51 -4.62 9.16
N ARG A 65 0.01 -3.39 9.24
CA ARG A 65 -0.68 -2.89 10.43
C ARG A 65 -1.84 -2.01 10.01
N GLY A 66 -2.92 -2.12 10.75
CA GLY A 66 -4.04 -1.19 10.61
C GLY A 66 -3.77 0.08 11.39
N PHE A 67 -4.43 1.16 11.01
CA PHE A 67 -4.39 2.42 11.75
C PHE A 67 -5.73 3.13 11.58
N GLN A 68 -6.05 4.06 12.49
CA GLN A 68 -7.17 4.96 12.33
C GLN A 68 -6.70 6.20 11.61
N GLY A 69 -7.43 6.59 10.55
CA GLY A 69 -7.04 7.71 9.73
C GLY A 69 -8.23 8.58 9.36
N THR A 70 -7.92 9.81 8.97
CA THR A 70 -8.88 10.78 8.44
C THR A 70 -8.46 11.15 7.05
N MET A 71 -9.42 11.20 6.13
CA MET A 71 -9.16 11.52 4.73
C MET A 71 -10.12 12.61 4.26
N GLN A 72 -9.62 13.53 3.45
CA GLN A 72 -10.43 14.58 2.85
C GLN A 72 -9.99 14.80 1.41
N ASP A 73 -10.97 14.88 0.50
CA ASP A 73 -10.71 15.14 -0.90
C ASP A 73 -10.71 16.65 -1.18
N PHE A 74 -9.84 17.07 -2.10
CA PHE A 74 -9.70 18.44 -2.58
C PHE A 74 -9.75 18.46 -4.10
N ASP A 75 -9.77 19.65 -4.70
CA ASP A 75 -9.85 19.80 -6.16
C ASP A 75 -8.70 19.09 -6.88
N HIS A 76 -7.49 19.11 -6.33
CA HIS A 76 -6.30 18.61 -7.00
C HIS A 76 -5.57 17.50 -6.25
N GLY A 77 -6.25 16.83 -5.33
CA GLY A 77 -5.67 15.72 -4.59
C GLY A 77 -6.46 15.38 -3.35
N PHE A 78 -5.81 14.73 -2.41
CA PHE A 78 -6.42 14.43 -1.11
C PHE A 78 -5.37 14.42 -0.01
N MET A 79 -5.83 14.57 1.22
CA MET A 79 -5.02 14.44 2.42
C MET A 79 -5.43 13.21 3.20
N LEU A 80 -4.45 12.56 3.80
CA LEU A 80 -4.66 11.44 4.71
C LEU A 80 -3.84 11.69 5.99
N ALA A 81 -4.52 11.71 7.13
CA ALA A 81 -3.86 11.84 8.43
C ALA A 81 -3.92 10.51 9.15
N ASN A 82 -2.82 10.11 9.79
CA ASN A 82 -2.81 8.91 10.63
C ASN A 82 -3.00 9.29 12.11
N ASP A 83 -3.05 8.28 12.96
CA ASP A 83 -3.24 8.44 14.40
C ASP A 83 -1.95 8.84 15.15
N GLN A 84 -0.85 9.03 14.43
CA GLN A 84 0.44 9.47 14.99
C GLN A 84 0.76 10.93 14.68
N GLY A 85 -0.22 11.67 14.16
CA GLY A 85 -0.07 13.09 13.86
C GLY A 85 0.63 13.40 12.54
N GLN A 86 0.86 12.42 11.70
CA GLN A 86 1.43 12.64 10.37
C GLN A 86 0.33 12.93 9.36
N VAL A 87 0.58 13.89 8.47
CA VAL A 87 -0.33 14.23 7.38
C VAL A 87 0.37 13.96 6.05
N PHE A 88 -0.29 13.21 5.20
CA PHE A 88 0.19 12.90 3.86
C PHE A 88 -0.66 13.65 2.84
N VAL A 89 -0.02 14.31 1.89
CA VAL A 89 -0.69 15.07 0.84
C VAL A 89 -0.41 14.37 -0.49
N PHE A 90 -1.48 13.97 -1.18
CA PHE A 90 -1.40 13.27 -2.46
C PHE A 90 -2.00 14.16 -3.54
N TYR A 91 -1.18 14.58 -4.50
CA TYR A 91 -1.61 15.44 -5.61
C TYR A 91 -2.05 14.58 -6.80
N HIS A 92 -3.11 14.99 -7.49
CA HIS A 92 -3.60 14.27 -8.68
C HIS A 92 -2.53 14.20 -9.78
N ALA A 93 -1.56 15.10 -9.77
CA ALA A 93 -0.44 15.07 -10.71
C ALA A 93 0.50 13.87 -10.51
N GLY A 94 0.38 13.14 -9.39
CA GLY A 94 1.13 11.93 -9.13
C GLY A 94 2.24 12.04 -8.08
N ASP A 95 2.39 13.20 -7.44
CA ASP A 95 3.36 13.43 -6.37
C ASP A 95 2.69 13.34 -5.00
N TRP A 96 3.48 13.10 -3.98
CA TRP A 96 3.00 13.11 -2.60
C TRP A 96 4.05 13.72 -1.66
N GLU A 97 3.59 14.25 -0.53
CA GLU A 97 4.43 14.83 0.51
C GLU A 97 3.95 14.37 1.88
N ARG A 98 4.87 14.34 2.83
CA ARG A 98 4.57 14.04 4.25
C ARG A 98 4.89 15.26 5.10
N TRP A 99 3.95 15.60 5.95
CA TRP A 99 4.07 16.73 6.87
C TRP A 99 4.06 16.29 8.34
#